data_08a7dab3b8973235b358f75c4c6d3b50
#
_entry.id   08a7dab3b8973235b358f75c4c6d3b50
#
_cell.length_a   1.000
_cell.length_b   1.000
_cell.length_c   1.000
_cell.angle_alpha   90.00
_cell.angle_beta   90.00
_cell.angle_gamma   90.00
#
_symmetry.space_group_name_H-M   'P 1'
#
loop_
_entity.id
_entity.type
_entity.pdbx_description
1 polymer ?
#
loop_
_entity_poly.entity_id
_entity_poly.type
_entity_poly.pdbx_seq_one_letter_code
_entity_poly.pdbx_strand_id
1 'polypeptide(L)'
;MPRVLDDSSPAVTRRGALSQGGALAVAIGALRITRSLTFVPDRAPATAQPSDIQFDIAAFMAGPPRTYGSGVAFQMPPVHTVFLTGRLLRAPARADQAEMRRVLQVLEQYYPWGAAGLVTFVAYGLPYFTRLPGGLRGTLVRQHMPRLLPDPHRYVLEEAVPGPTDVSPANPGISKLRFQMPVVIEHNDLLFTLRSDNSAFLQDVLAWFGGSNRLHGHPVRSPAWRGLLKFTSSRHMFVQMGLPRLVAERHALPFAEFISRQSPMWMGFADQQVNGSGPAAICTFAGNSSARLTTARPGDYFDNGSVQHLSHVVLDMLQFFDMASPSAGPGAAGTFAERVQYMFHAPPIAQEYENPYADGGGPALLENENRGPDYATITAQGIGTIASEHRMGHLSCLQRVSRAADGTPIHLRMDGPGFDSMDMPGGGNHPKLQFTIFVPSADFFASLRVRQASLDLQRAYTIQPGVNGLERFLTATKRQNFLVPPRRHRAFPLTEFT
;
A
#
# COMPACT_ATOMS: atom_id res chain seq x y z
N MET A 1 -15.55 12.94 -39.75
CA MET A 1 -16.49 11.93 -39.24
C MET A 1 -15.71 10.97 -38.35
N PRO A 2 -15.92 10.96 -37.03
CA PRO A 2 -15.25 10.01 -36.15
C PRO A 2 -16.00 8.67 -36.16
N ARG A 3 -15.26 7.59 -36.27
CA ARG A 3 -15.76 6.22 -36.18
C ARG A 3 -16.24 5.92 -34.75
N VAL A 4 -17.49 5.54 -34.64
CA VAL A 4 -18.10 4.95 -33.44
C VAL A 4 -17.44 3.59 -33.24
N LEU A 5 -16.80 3.36 -32.10
CA LEU A 5 -16.29 2.06 -31.69
C LEU A 5 -17.46 1.23 -31.17
N ASP A 6 -17.63 0.09 -31.79
CA ASP A 6 -18.63 -0.94 -31.53
C ASP A 6 -18.44 -1.55 -30.12
N ASP A 7 -19.49 -1.49 -29.30
CA ASP A 7 -19.50 -1.88 -27.89
C ASP A 7 -20.00 -3.32 -27.71
N SER A 8 -19.41 -4.26 -28.42
CA SER A 8 -19.73 -5.69 -28.28
C SER A 8 -18.78 -6.40 -27.31
N SER A 9 -18.97 -6.18 -26.02
CA SER A 9 -18.35 -7.02 -24.98
C SER A 9 -19.14 -8.33 -24.82
N PRO A 10 -18.47 -9.51 -24.83
CA PRO A 10 -19.15 -10.78 -24.65
C PRO A 10 -19.77 -10.90 -23.24
N ALA A 11 -21.05 -11.20 -23.20
CA ALA A 11 -21.81 -11.38 -21.97
C ALA A 11 -21.29 -12.60 -21.18
N VAL A 12 -20.81 -12.35 -19.98
CA VAL A 12 -20.46 -13.39 -19.00
C VAL A 12 -21.75 -14.05 -18.50
N THR A 13 -21.90 -15.34 -18.62
CA THR A 13 -23.07 -16.08 -18.17
C THR A 13 -23.23 -15.98 -16.64
N ARG A 14 -24.39 -15.54 -16.19
CA ARG A 14 -24.72 -15.15 -14.80
C ARG A 14 -24.55 -16.22 -13.72
N ARG A 15 -24.48 -17.51 -14.03
CA ARG A 15 -24.43 -18.59 -13.02
C ARG A 15 -23.01 -19.04 -12.61
N GLY A 16 -21.99 -18.85 -13.45
CA GLY A 16 -20.57 -19.11 -13.08
C GLY A 16 -19.91 -17.96 -12.33
N ALA A 17 -20.46 -16.76 -12.49
CA ALA A 17 -19.92 -15.50 -11.92
C ALA A 17 -20.19 -15.33 -10.42
N LEU A 18 -21.21 -15.93 -9.85
CA LEU A 18 -21.66 -15.64 -8.48
C LEU A 18 -20.84 -16.28 -7.37
N SER A 19 -19.94 -17.24 -7.65
CA SER A 19 -19.14 -17.92 -6.63
C SER A 19 -17.66 -17.51 -6.57
N GLN A 20 -17.10 -16.96 -7.65
CA GLN A 20 -15.75 -16.37 -7.70
C GLN A 20 -15.77 -14.89 -8.15
N GLY A 21 -16.90 -14.41 -8.66
CA GLY A 21 -17.04 -13.21 -9.44
C GLY A 21 -17.12 -11.89 -8.66
N GLY A 22 -17.49 -11.91 -7.39
CA GLY A 22 -17.73 -10.66 -6.65
C GLY A 22 -16.49 -9.78 -6.55
N ALA A 23 -15.37 -10.31 -6.04
CA ALA A 23 -14.14 -9.55 -5.87
C ALA A 23 -13.51 -9.11 -7.21
N LEU A 24 -13.53 -9.99 -8.23
CA LEU A 24 -13.03 -9.68 -9.56
C LEU A 24 -13.89 -8.61 -10.25
N ALA A 25 -15.22 -8.70 -10.14
CA ALA A 25 -16.13 -7.69 -10.68
C ALA A 25 -15.95 -6.31 -10.01
N VAL A 26 -15.74 -6.29 -8.69
CA VAL A 26 -15.42 -5.05 -7.96
C VAL A 26 -14.12 -4.43 -8.46
N ALA A 27 -13.05 -5.24 -8.65
CA ALA A 27 -11.79 -4.77 -9.18
C ALA A 27 -11.94 -4.15 -10.58
N ILE A 28 -12.64 -4.85 -11.49
CA ILE A 28 -12.90 -4.38 -12.85
C ILE A 28 -13.74 -3.08 -12.81
N GLY A 29 -14.74 -3.01 -11.93
CA GLY A 29 -15.56 -1.81 -11.73
C GLY A 29 -14.73 -0.63 -11.26
N ALA A 30 -13.87 -0.82 -10.27
CA ALA A 30 -12.98 0.22 -9.75
C ALA A 30 -11.99 0.74 -10.81
N LEU A 31 -11.41 -0.15 -11.61
CA LEU A 31 -10.55 0.23 -12.73
C LEU A 31 -11.29 1.07 -13.79
N ARG A 32 -12.57 0.81 -14.03
CA ARG A 32 -13.40 1.58 -14.97
C ARG A 32 -13.63 3.02 -14.52
N ILE A 33 -13.72 3.28 -13.20
CA ILE A 33 -13.91 4.63 -12.66
C ILE A 33 -12.77 5.56 -13.09
N THR A 34 -11.54 5.08 -13.05
CA THR A 34 -10.36 5.90 -13.36
C THR A 34 -9.91 5.81 -14.82
N ARG A 35 -10.33 4.80 -15.57
CA ARG A 35 -9.85 4.53 -16.94
C ARG A 35 -9.95 5.73 -17.89
N SER A 36 -11.06 6.47 -17.86
CA SER A 36 -11.25 7.65 -18.74
C SER A 36 -10.53 8.90 -18.24
N LEU A 37 -9.97 8.87 -17.05
CA LEU A 37 -9.27 9.99 -16.41
C LEU A 37 -7.76 9.78 -16.38
N THR A 38 -7.29 8.56 -16.63
CA THR A 38 -5.86 8.24 -16.66
C THR A 38 -5.31 8.32 -18.08
N PHE A 39 -4.04 8.66 -18.19
CA PHE A 39 -3.26 8.44 -19.40
C PHE A 39 -2.19 7.37 -19.11
N VAL A 40 -1.84 6.61 -20.14
CA VAL A 40 -0.74 5.66 -20.06
C VAL A 40 0.55 6.43 -20.26
N PRO A 41 1.47 6.48 -19.26
CA PRO A 41 2.74 7.17 -19.45
C PRO A 41 3.56 6.52 -20.57
N ASP A 42 4.25 7.37 -21.35
CA ASP A 42 5.24 6.88 -22.31
C ASP A 42 6.50 6.46 -21.53
N ARG A 43 6.63 5.16 -21.33
CA ARG A 43 7.77 4.55 -20.61
C ARG A 43 8.44 3.52 -21.51
N ALA A 44 9.76 3.52 -21.50
CA ALA A 44 10.50 2.44 -22.11
C ALA A 44 10.16 1.10 -21.41
N PRO A 45 10.08 0.00 -22.15
CA PRO A 45 9.97 -1.32 -21.55
C PRO A 45 11.12 -1.55 -20.57
N ALA A 46 10.83 -2.20 -19.45
CA ALA A 46 11.90 -2.61 -18.53
C ALA A 46 12.81 -3.64 -19.22
N THR A 47 14.09 -3.36 -19.28
CA THR A 47 15.10 -4.26 -19.88
C THR A 47 15.72 -5.18 -18.83
N ALA A 48 15.52 -4.88 -17.55
CA ALA A 48 16.07 -5.68 -16.46
C ALA A 48 15.23 -6.95 -16.22
N GLN A 49 15.91 -8.05 -15.97
CA GLN A 49 15.27 -9.26 -15.48
C GLN A 49 14.71 -9.01 -14.06
N PRO A 50 13.54 -9.59 -13.74
CA PRO A 50 12.98 -9.46 -12.40
C PRO A 50 13.95 -10.00 -11.34
N SER A 51 14.18 -9.20 -10.31
CA SER A 51 14.93 -9.60 -9.12
C SER A 51 14.25 -10.75 -8.36
N ASP A 52 15.01 -11.50 -7.56
CA ASP A 52 14.43 -12.48 -6.64
C ASP A 52 13.57 -11.83 -5.55
N ILE A 53 13.77 -10.53 -5.29
CA ILE A 53 12.91 -9.71 -4.43
C ILE A 53 11.68 -9.29 -5.23
N GLN A 54 10.51 -9.89 -4.95
CA GLN A 54 9.28 -9.60 -5.71
C GLN A 54 8.86 -8.12 -5.64
N PHE A 55 9.15 -7.45 -4.53
CA PHE A 55 8.79 -6.06 -4.25
C PHE A 55 9.92 -5.06 -4.52
N ASP A 56 10.89 -5.42 -5.35
CA ASP A 56 11.95 -4.52 -5.78
C ASP A 56 11.40 -3.41 -6.68
N ILE A 57 10.82 -2.39 -6.04
CA ILE A 57 10.13 -1.31 -6.75
C ILE A 57 11.07 -0.41 -7.54
N ALA A 58 12.36 -0.34 -7.18
CA ALA A 58 13.32 0.44 -7.96
C ALA A 58 13.44 -0.10 -9.40
N ALA A 59 13.27 -1.40 -9.57
CA ALA A 59 13.25 -2.02 -10.89
C ALA A 59 11.98 -1.73 -11.70
N PHE A 60 10.90 -1.21 -11.07
CA PHE A 60 9.64 -0.86 -11.75
C PHE A 60 9.56 0.61 -12.12
N MET A 61 10.36 1.45 -11.49
CA MET A 61 10.36 2.87 -11.75
C MET A 61 11.22 3.15 -12.98
N ALA A 62 10.76 2.68 -14.14
CA ALA A 62 11.43 2.94 -15.40
C ALA A 62 11.21 4.40 -15.84
N GLY A 63 12.26 5.01 -16.38
CA GLY A 63 12.26 6.37 -16.92
C GLY A 63 13.06 7.34 -16.05
N PRO A 64 13.42 8.48 -16.62
CA PRO A 64 14.16 9.49 -15.87
C PRO A 64 13.29 10.06 -14.75
N PRO A 65 13.86 10.34 -13.58
CA PRO A 65 13.16 11.06 -12.55
C PRO A 65 12.77 12.45 -13.07
N ARG A 66 11.56 12.89 -12.73
CA ARG A 66 11.17 14.28 -12.98
C ARG A 66 11.67 15.12 -11.82
N THR A 67 12.45 16.15 -12.14
CA THR A 67 12.92 17.11 -11.13
C THR A 67 11.91 18.26 -11.05
N TYR A 68 11.50 18.56 -9.85
CA TYR A 68 10.59 19.67 -9.54
C TYR A 68 11.37 20.83 -8.87
N GLY A 69 10.75 22.02 -8.79
CA GLY A 69 11.40 23.29 -8.52
C GLY A 69 12.43 23.39 -7.40
N SER A 70 12.36 22.52 -6.37
CA SER A 70 13.38 22.45 -5.30
C SER A 70 14.53 21.51 -5.60
N GLY A 71 14.61 20.94 -6.80
CA GLY A 71 15.60 19.92 -7.15
C GLY A 71 15.24 18.50 -6.74
N VAL A 72 14.07 18.29 -6.16
CA VAL A 72 13.61 16.94 -5.79
C VAL A 72 13.28 16.12 -7.02
N ALA A 73 14.00 15.01 -7.18
CA ALA A 73 13.77 14.06 -8.25
C ALA A 73 12.72 13.03 -7.82
N PHE A 74 11.66 12.89 -8.60
CA PHE A 74 10.57 11.97 -8.33
C PHE A 74 10.31 11.01 -9.49
N GLN A 75 10.20 9.72 -9.18
CA GLN A 75 9.80 8.70 -10.15
C GLN A 75 8.40 8.19 -9.81
N MET A 76 7.49 8.27 -10.79
CA MET A 76 6.13 7.77 -10.61
C MET A 76 6.10 6.25 -10.63
N PRO A 77 5.42 5.59 -9.68
CA PRO A 77 5.17 4.16 -9.73
C PRO A 77 4.18 3.82 -10.86
N PRO A 78 3.89 2.52 -11.12
CA PRO A 78 2.80 2.15 -12.02
C PRO A 78 1.49 2.81 -11.62
N VAL A 79 0.75 3.34 -12.63
CA VAL A 79 -0.47 4.14 -12.42
C VAL A 79 -1.53 3.39 -11.63
N HIS A 80 -1.72 2.11 -11.93
CA HIS A 80 -2.76 1.29 -11.30
C HIS A 80 -2.16 0.14 -10.51
N THR A 81 -2.74 -0.13 -9.35
CA THR A 81 -2.46 -1.34 -8.55
C THR A 81 -3.77 -1.96 -8.12
N VAL A 82 -3.89 -3.27 -8.27
CA VAL A 82 -4.97 -4.08 -7.73
C VAL A 82 -4.40 -5.02 -6.68
N PHE A 83 -4.91 -4.90 -5.47
CA PHE A 83 -4.70 -5.86 -4.39
C PHE A 83 -5.88 -6.84 -4.38
N LEU A 84 -5.63 -8.08 -4.71
CA LEU A 84 -6.65 -9.13 -4.82
C LEU A 84 -6.38 -10.20 -3.77
N THR A 85 -7.21 -10.27 -2.73
CA THR A 85 -7.10 -11.26 -1.67
C THR A 85 -7.88 -12.52 -1.99
N GLY A 86 -7.45 -13.64 -1.42
CA GLY A 86 -8.12 -14.93 -1.62
C GLY A 86 -7.98 -15.89 -0.45
N ARG A 87 -8.93 -16.81 -0.37
CA ARG A 87 -8.93 -17.93 0.56
C ARG A 87 -8.80 -19.25 -0.18
N LEU A 88 -7.99 -20.13 0.36
CA LEU A 88 -7.92 -21.51 -0.09
C LEU A 88 -9.08 -22.32 0.50
N LEU A 89 -9.68 -23.13 -0.32
CA LEU A 89 -10.77 -24.05 0.06
C LEU A 89 -10.24 -25.37 0.63
N ARG A 90 -8.96 -25.66 0.33
CA ARG A 90 -8.19 -26.81 0.85
C ARG A 90 -6.70 -26.48 0.91
N ALA A 91 -5.91 -27.30 1.53
CA ALA A 91 -4.46 -27.21 1.43
C ALA A 91 -4.00 -27.41 -0.03
N PRO A 92 -3.01 -26.63 -0.51
CA PRO A 92 -2.48 -26.81 -1.86
C PRO A 92 -1.61 -28.07 -1.94
N ALA A 93 -1.66 -28.73 -3.08
CA ALA A 93 -0.82 -29.87 -3.43
C ALA A 93 0.27 -29.44 -4.46
N ARG A 94 1.24 -30.32 -4.72
CA ARG A 94 2.27 -30.08 -5.75
C ARG A 94 1.71 -29.74 -7.12
N ALA A 95 0.59 -30.35 -7.50
CA ALA A 95 -0.09 -30.01 -8.76
C ALA A 95 -0.62 -28.56 -8.77
N ASP A 96 -1.13 -28.07 -7.64
CA ASP A 96 -1.57 -26.68 -7.50
C ASP A 96 -0.38 -25.71 -7.55
N GLN A 97 0.76 -26.10 -6.97
CA GLN A 97 2.00 -25.33 -7.07
C GLN A 97 2.48 -25.25 -8.53
N ALA A 98 2.43 -26.35 -9.25
CA ALA A 98 2.78 -26.37 -10.69
C ALA A 98 1.83 -25.46 -11.50
N GLU A 99 0.53 -25.50 -11.23
CA GLU A 99 -0.44 -24.61 -11.87
C GLU A 99 -0.19 -23.14 -11.53
N MET A 100 0.12 -22.80 -10.26
CA MET A 100 0.47 -21.44 -9.88
C MET A 100 1.74 -20.95 -10.61
N ARG A 101 2.77 -21.80 -10.74
CA ARG A 101 3.97 -21.49 -11.52
C ARG A 101 3.61 -21.21 -12.98
N ARG A 102 2.77 -22.08 -13.60
CA ARG A 102 2.28 -21.87 -14.97
C ARG A 102 1.58 -20.52 -15.09
N VAL A 103 0.67 -20.19 -14.18
CA VAL A 103 -0.07 -18.92 -14.20
C VAL A 103 0.88 -17.73 -14.18
N LEU A 104 1.84 -17.72 -13.26
CA LEU A 104 2.80 -16.62 -13.14
C LEU A 104 3.72 -16.51 -14.37
N GLN A 105 4.17 -17.63 -14.93
CA GLN A 105 4.97 -17.66 -16.16
C GLN A 105 4.17 -17.14 -17.36
N VAL A 106 2.90 -17.53 -17.49
CA VAL A 106 2.02 -17.05 -18.55
C VAL A 106 1.81 -15.55 -18.47
N LEU A 107 1.61 -14.98 -17.30
CA LEU A 107 1.52 -13.53 -17.16
C LEU A 107 2.79 -12.83 -17.66
N GLU A 108 3.97 -13.34 -17.31
CA GLU A 108 5.26 -12.78 -17.72
C GLU A 108 5.56 -13.00 -19.22
N GLN A 109 4.99 -14.04 -19.81
CA GLN A 109 5.10 -14.29 -21.25
C GLN A 109 4.31 -13.27 -22.07
N TYR A 110 3.10 -12.90 -21.61
CA TYR A 110 2.20 -12.02 -22.37
C TYR A 110 2.34 -10.55 -22.01
N TYR A 111 2.86 -10.23 -20.83
CA TYR A 111 3.08 -8.86 -20.39
C TYR A 111 4.54 -8.68 -19.96
N PRO A 112 5.31 -7.85 -20.66
CA PRO A 112 6.66 -7.50 -20.20
C PRO A 112 6.65 -7.09 -18.74
N TRP A 113 7.59 -7.60 -17.97
CA TRP A 113 7.70 -7.23 -16.58
C TRP A 113 8.10 -5.76 -16.43
N GLY A 114 7.32 -4.96 -15.72
CA GLY A 114 7.55 -3.54 -15.53
C GLY A 114 6.26 -2.73 -15.54
N ALA A 115 6.37 -1.42 -15.33
CA ALA A 115 5.23 -0.51 -15.23
C ALA A 115 4.42 -0.44 -16.53
N ALA A 116 5.07 -0.41 -17.69
CA ALA A 116 4.43 -0.39 -19.01
C ALA A 116 3.78 -1.73 -19.39
N GLY A 117 4.16 -2.82 -18.73
CA GLY A 117 3.56 -4.14 -18.88
C GLY A 117 2.77 -4.55 -17.64
N LEU A 118 3.24 -5.58 -16.93
CA LEU A 118 2.62 -6.07 -15.70
C LEU A 118 3.67 -6.44 -14.67
N VAL A 119 3.52 -5.92 -13.47
CA VAL A 119 4.26 -6.36 -12.28
C VAL A 119 3.32 -7.18 -11.40
N THR A 120 3.75 -8.36 -11.00
CA THR A 120 2.96 -9.29 -10.18
C THR A 120 3.74 -9.72 -8.95
N PHE A 121 3.15 -9.50 -7.77
CA PHE A 121 3.61 -10.07 -6.50
C PHE A 121 2.60 -11.10 -6.01
N VAL A 122 3.08 -12.11 -5.30
CA VAL A 122 2.24 -13.04 -4.56
C VAL A 122 2.73 -13.12 -3.14
N ALA A 123 1.83 -12.95 -2.20
CA ALA A 123 2.12 -13.01 -0.77
C ALA A 123 1.12 -13.92 -0.05
N TYR A 124 1.50 -14.45 1.11
CA TYR A 124 0.75 -15.48 1.83
C TYR A 124 0.48 -15.06 3.28
N GLY A 125 -0.80 -15.08 3.66
CA GLY A 125 -1.21 -14.81 5.03
C GLY A 125 -0.92 -15.97 5.98
N LEU A 126 -1.02 -15.69 7.26
CA LEU A 126 -0.84 -16.70 8.30
C LEU A 126 -1.75 -17.95 8.11
N PRO A 127 -3.02 -17.80 7.66
CA PRO A 127 -3.89 -18.95 7.38
C PRO A 127 -3.32 -19.93 6.37
N TYR A 128 -2.59 -19.46 5.35
CA TYR A 128 -1.90 -20.35 4.40
C TYR A 128 -0.96 -21.32 5.11
N PHE A 129 -0.10 -20.79 5.98
CA PHE A 129 0.90 -21.60 6.69
C PHE A 129 0.26 -22.54 7.71
N THR A 130 -0.91 -22.21 8.25
CA THR A 130 -1.66 -23.11 9.13
C THR A 130 -2.26 -24.31 8.38
N ARG A 131 -2.44 -24.23 7.06
CA ARG A 131 -2.95 -25.34 6.21
C ARG A 131 -1.87 -26.34 5.82
N LEU A 132 -0.60 -25.98 5.93
CA LEU A 132 0.51 -26.88 5.64
C LEU A 132 0.58 -28.01 6.69
N PRO A 133 1.19 -29.17 6.38
CA PRO A 133 1.31 -30.28 7.31
C PRO A 133 1.91 -29.87 8.66
N GLY A 134 1.17 -30.14 9.74
CA GLY A 134 1.51 -29.75 11.10
C GLY A 134 1.29 -28.25 11.42
N GLY A 135 0.82 -27.46 10.45
CA GLY A 135 0.56 -26.03 10.61
C GLY A 135 1.80 -25.25 11.06
N LEU A 136 1.60 -24.15 11.79
CA LEU A 136 2.69 -23.31 12.29
C LEU A 136 3.65 -24.04 13.26
N ARG A 137 3.18 -25.08 13.92
CA ARG A 137 4.00 -25.91 14.83
C ARG A 137 4.67 -27.08 14.12
N GLY A 138 4.30 -27.34 12.86
CA GLY A 138 4.88 -28.39 12.04
C GLY A 138 6.34 -28.13 11.72
N THR A 139 7.09 -29.23 11.56
CA THR A 139 8.53 -29.17 11.25
C THR A 139 8.81 -28.32 10.03
N LEU A 140 7.96 -28.40 9.00
CA LEU A 140 8.12 -27.70 7.74
C LEU A 140 8.13 -26.17 7.92
N VAL A 141 7.10 -25.60 8.55
CA VAL A 141 7.05 -24.14 8.79
C VAL A 141 8.14 -23.73 9.78
N ARG A 142 8.35 -24.52 10.83
CA ARG A 142 9.32 -24.23 11.87
C ARG A 142 10.76 -24.19 11.39
N GLN A 143 11.11 -24.95 10.36
CA GLN A 143 12.46 -25.00 9.80
C GLN A 143 12.72 -23.83 8.82
N HIS A 144 11.71 -23.32 8.13
CA HIS A 144 11.91 -22.40 7.03
C HIS A 144 11.44 -20.97 7.32
N MET A 145 10.39 -20.77 8.15
CA MET A 145 9.91 -19.42 8.44
C MET A 145 10.87 -18.71 9.40
N PRO A 146 11.40 -17.54 9.00
CA PRO A 146 12.27 -16.78 9.87
C PRO A 146 11.58 -16.33 11.15
N ARG A 147 12.38 -16.06 12.17
CA ARG A 147 11.92 -15.61 13.49
C ARG A 147 12.53 -14.28 13.85
N LEU A 148 11.98 -13.64 14.85
CA LEU A 148 12.53 -12.41 15.40
C LEU A 148 13.84 -12.73 16.12
N LEU A 149 14.89 -11.91 15.94
CA LEU A 149 16.14 -12.08 16.70
C LEU A 149 15.95 -11.78 18.19
N PRO A 150 15.21 -10.73 18.59
CA PRO A 150 14.97 -10.44 20.01
C PRO A 150 14.14 -11.52 20.72
N ASP A 151 13.30 -12.23 19.97
CA ASP A 151 12.44 -13.31 20.52
C ASP A 151 12.31 -14.46 19.51
N PRO A 152 13.22 -15.44 19.55
CA PRO A 152 13.21 -16.57 18.62
C PRO A 152 12.02 -17.52 18.78
N HIS A 153 11.10 -17.28 19.70
CA HIS A 153 9.84 -18.01 19.80
C HIS A 153 8.76 -17.44 18.86
N ARG A 154 8.93 -16.20 18.39
CA ARG A 154 8.00 -15.52 17.49
C ARG A 154 8.48 -15.59 16.04
N TYR A 155 7.54 -15.79 15.12
CA TYR A 155 7.80 -15.72 13.68
C TYR A 155 7.81 -14.29 13.18
N VAL A 156 8.47 -14.04 12.04
CA VAL A 156 8.42 -12.74 11.36
C VAL A 156 7.03 -12.39 10.86
N LEU A 157 6.20 -13.40 10.53
CA LEU A 157 4.80 -13.24 10.15
C LEU A 157 3.91 -13.51 11.36
N GLU A 158 3.16 -12.51 11.76
CA GLU A 158 2.11 -12.59 12.78
C GLU A 158 0.82 -11.97 12.22
N GLU A 159 -0.31 -12.23 12.88
CA GLU A 159 -1.55 -11.55 12.55
C GLU A 159 -1.40 -10.04 12.74
N ALA A 160 -2.09 -9.28 11.90
CA ALA A 160 -2.22 -7.87 12.13
C ALA A 160 -3.07 -7.64 13.39
N VAL A 161 -2.81 -6.54 14.07
CA VAL A 161 -3.58 -6.15 15.25
C VAL A 161 -4.16 -4.74 15.02
N PRO A 162 -5.26 -4.39 15.69
CA PRO A 162 -5.74 -3.01 15.72
C PRO A 162 -4.66 -2.07 16.22
N GLY A 163 -4.50 -0.93 15.58
CA GLY A 163 -3.66 0.14 16.10
C GLY A 163 -4.31 0.83 17.31
N PRO A 164 -3.55 1.60 18.09
CA PRO A 164 -4.06 2.26 19.31
C PRO A 164 -5.22 3.23 19.07
N THR A 165 -5.33 3.76 17.86
CA THR A 165 -6.37 4.71 17.43
C THR A 165 -7.38 4.12 16.45
N ASP A 166 -7.28 2.83 16.14
CA ASP A 166 -8.29 2.14 15.33
C ASP A 166 -9.57 1.91 16.16
N VAL A 167 -10.73 2.06 15.52
CA VAL A 167 -12.00 1.64 16.11
C VAL A 167 -12.00 0.11 16.20
N SER A 168 -12.14 -0.40 17.40
CA SER A 168 -12.01 -1.84 17.65
C SER A 168 -12.85 -2.24 18.86
N PRO A 169 -13.39 -3.47 18.92
CA PRO A 169 -14.01 -4.00 20.12
C PRO A 169 -13.09 -3.98 21.35
N ALA A 170 -11.77 -4.07 21.15
CA ALA A 170 -10.78 -3.97 22.23
C ALA A 170 -10.59 -2.52 22.74
N ASN A 171 -10.98 -1.52 21.95
CA ASN A 171 -10.85 -0.09 22.26
C ASN A 171 -12.19 0.63 21.99
N PRO A 172 -13.26 0.31 22.72
CA PRO A 172 -14.59 0.85 22.42
C PRO A 172 -14.72 2.36 22.63
N GLY A 173 -13.81 2.98 23.40
CA GLY A 173 -13.75 4.43 23.60
C GLY A 173 -13.05 5.17 22.48
N ILE A 174 -12.42 4.48 21.53
CA ILE A 174 -11.78 5.09 20.37
C ILE A 174 -12.83 5.27 19.27
N SER A 175 -13.09 6.52 18.89
CA SER A 175 -14.00 6.84 17.81
C SER A 175 -13.42 7.89 16.89
N LYS A 176 -13.74 7.76 15.60
CA LYS A 176 -13.45 8.76 14.59
C LYS A 176 -14.62 9.74 14.52
N LEU A 177 -14.36 10.98 14.10
CA LEU A 177 -15.42 11.99 14.10
C LEU A 177 -16.58 11.63 13.17
N ARG A 178 -16.29 11.10 11.97
CA ARG A 178 -17.28 10.80 10.95
C ARG A 178 -17.40 9.32 10.59
N PHE A 179 -16.32 8.58 10.60
CA PHE A 179 -16.26 7.18 10.16
C PHE A 179 -15.88 6.28 11.33
N GLN A 180 -16.88 5.85 12.06
CA GLN A 180 -16.71 5.02 13.27
C GLN A 180 -16.82 3.52 12.96
N MET A 181 -16.30 3.08 11.80
CA MET A 181 -16.29 1.67 11.45
C MET A 181 -15.17 0.95 12.20
N PRO A 182 -15.46 -0.22 12.80
CA PRO A 182 -14.44 -1.03 13.43
C PRO A 182 -13.46 -1.58 12.38
N VAL A 183 -12.18 -1.71 12.78
CA VAL A 183 -11.20 -2.40 11.97
C VAL A 183 -11.41 -3.91 12.05
N VAL A 184 -11.44 -4.55 10.88
CA VAL A 184 -11.52 -6.01 10.73
C VAL A 184 -10.12 -6.55 10.41
N ILE A 185 -9.63 -7.44 11.26
CA ILE A 185 -8.43 -8.22 10.94
C ILE A 185 -8.84 -9.33 9.98
N GLU A 186 -8.31 -9.30 8.77
CA GLU A 186 -8.64 -10.27 7.73
C GLU A 186 -7.79 -11.54 7.88
N HIS A 187 -8.33 -12.66 7.40
CA HIS A 187 -7.70 -13.98 7.44
C HIS A 187 -7.67 -14.62 6.06
N ASN A 188 -7.08 -13.92 5.08
CA ASN A 188 -6.91 -14.45 3.73
C ASN A 188 -5.66 -15.32 3.64
N ASP A 189 -5.69 -16.36 2.79
CA ASP A 189 -4.55 -17.24 2.58
C ASP A 189 -3.51 -16.61 1.66
N LEU A 190 -3.94 -15.79 0.69
CA LEU A 190 -3.04 -15.17 -0.27
C LEU A 190 -3.48 -13.77 -0.70
N LEU A 191 -2.52 -13.03 -1.23
CA LEU A 191 -2.66 -11.71 -1.84
C LEU A 191 -1.92 -11.69 -3.17
N PHE A 192 -2.62 -11.36 -4.25
CA PHE A 192 -2.00 -10.90 -5.48
C PHE A 192 -1.93 -9.39 -5.48
N THR A 193 -0.76 -8.84 -5.77
CA THR A 193 -0.57 -7.43 -6.10
C THR A 193 -0.23 -7.31 -7.56
N LEU A 194 -1.16 -6.76 -8.35
CA LEU A 194 -1.04 -6.59 -9.79
C LEU A 194 -0.87 -5.11 -10.09
N ARG A 195 0.17 -4.73 -10.84
CA ARG A 195 0.46 -3.32 -11.12
C ARG A 195 0.75 -3.09 -12.60
N SER A 196 0.20 -2.02 -13.17
CA SER A 196 0.43 -1.62 -14.57
C SER A 196 0.08 -0.15 -14.76
N ASP A 197 0.74 0.51 -15.72
CA ASP A 197 0.28 1.81 -16.22
C ASP A 197 -1.01 1.68 -17.03
N ASN A 198 -1.27 0.51 -17.60
CA ASN A 198 -2.44 0.24 -18.43
C ASN A 198 -3.52 -0.53 -17.67
N SER A 199 -4.60 0.15 -17.32
CA SER A 199 -5.75 -0.46 -16.64
C SER A 199 -6.40 -1.59 -17.45
N ALA A 200 -6.30 -1.58 -18.80
CA ALA A 200 -6.85 -2.64 -19.64
C ALA A 200 -6.10 -3.96 -19.44
N PHE A 201 -4.79 -3.93 -19.19
CA PHE A 201 -4.02 -5.15 -18.89
C PHE A 201 -4.48 -5.77 -17.58
N LEU A 202 -4.72 -4.96 -16.56
CA LEU A 202 -5.26 -5.45 -15.28
C LEU A 202 -6.66 -6.03 -15.43
N GLN A 203 -7.54 -5.39 -16.22
CA GLN A 203 -8.89 -5.90 -16.47
C GLN A 203 -8.83 -7.25 -17.20
N ASP A 204 -7.95 -7.38 -18.18
CA ASP A 204 -7.75 -8.62 -18.94
C ASP A 204 -7.25 -9.77 -18.03
N VAL A 205 -6.26 -9.50 -17.18
CA VAL A 205 -5.77 -10.48 -16.20
C VAL A 205 -6.87 -10.90 -15.21
N LEU A 206 -7.66 -9.95 -14.71
CA LEU A 206 -8.77 -10.24 -13.81
C LEU A 206 -9.87 -11.08 -14.49
N ALA A 207 -10.17 -10.78 -15.75
CA ALA A 207 -11.10 -11.58 -16.54
C ALA A 207 -10.56 -13.00 -16.78
N TRP A 208 -9.26 -13.12 -17.05
CA TRP A 208 -8.60 -14.42 -17.22
C TRP A 208 -8.59 -15.22 -15.90
N PHE A 209 -8.34 -14.59 -14.76
CA PHE A 209 -8.50 -15.21 -13.43
C PHE A 209 -9.95 -15.66 -13.19
N GLY A 210 -10.91 -14.93 -13.75
CA GLY A 210 -12.35 -15.26 -13.72
C GLY A 210 -12.80 -16.35 -14.70
N GLY A 211 -11.92 -16.86 -15.55
CA GLY A 211 -12.23 -17.97 -16.45
C GLY A 211 -12.52 -17.57 -17.91
N SER A 212 -12.08 -16.41 -18.39
CA SER A 212 -12.33 -15.96 -19.77
C SER A 212 -11.66 -16.81 -20.85
N ASN A 213 -10.66 -17.61 -20.51
CA ASN A 213 -9.79 -18.36 -21.42
C ASN A 213 -9.15 -17.50 -22.53
N ARG A 214 -9.00 -16.22 -22.27
CA ARG A 214 -8.30 -15.26 -23.13
C ARG A 214 -7.38 -14.39 -22.29
N LEU A 215 -6.19 -14.11 -22.80
CA LEU A 215 -5.22 -13.22 -22.18
C LEU A 215 -4.48 -12.46 -23.28
N HIS A 216 -4.41 -11.14 -23.17
CA HIS A 216 -3.76 -10.26 -24.14
C HIS A 216 -4.22 -10.50 -25.59
N GLY A 217 -5.53 -10.72 -25.77
CA GLY A 217 -6.12 -11.01 -27.06
C GLY A 217 -5.97 -12.45 -27.56
N HIS A 218 -5.13 -13.27 -26.92
CA HIS A 218 -4.85 -14.65 -27.32
C HIS A 218 -5.74 -15.67 -26.57
N PRO A 219 -6.04 -16.84 -27.18
CA PRO A 219 -6.67 -17.95 -26.49
C PRO A 219 -5.67 -18.57 -25.51
N VAL A 220 -5.88 -18.38 -24.22
CA VAL A 220 -5.02 -18.88 -23.15
C VAL A 220 -5.89 -19.51 -22.07
N ARG A 221 -5.66 -20.79 -21.77
CA ARG A 221 -6.39 -21.49 -20.71
C ARG A 221 -6.31 -20.75 -19.37
N SER A 222 -7.44 -20.41 -18.84
CA SER A 222 -7.57 -19.77 -17.52
C SER A 222 -6.99 -20.64 -16.40
N PRO A 223 -6.62 -20.05 -15.26
CA PRO A 223 -6.14 -20.81 -14.11
C PRO A 223 -7.16 -21.85 -13.63
N ALA A 224 -6.68 -23.04 -13.32
CA ALA A 224 -7.49 -24.14 -12.81
C ALA A 224 -7.70 -24.04 -11.29
N TRP A 225 -8.22 -22.90 -10.82
CA TRP A 225 -8.38 -22.60 -9.38
C TRP A 225 -9.75 -23.00 -8.82
N ARG A 226 -10.65 -23.54 -9.65
CA ARG A 226 -11.95 -24.02 -9.19
C ARG A 226 -11.76 -25.12 -8.13
N GLY A 227 -12.39 -24.95 -6.96
CA GLY A 227 -12.24 -25.88 -5.83
C GLY A 227 -10.93 -25.71 -5.02
N LEU A 228 -10.03 -24.83 -5.45
CA LEU A 228 -8.81 -24.51 -4.69
C LEU A 228 -8.86 -23.10 -4.08
N LEU A 229 -9.18 -22.09 -4.86
CA LEU A 229 -9.05 -20.68 -4.48
C LEU A 229 -10.38 -19.95 -4.72
N LYS A 230 -10.77 -19.14 -3.73
CA LYS A 230 -11.87 -18.17 -3.81
C LYS A 230 -11.33 -16.78 -3.52
N PHE A 231 -11.51 -15.85 -4.46
CA PHE A 231 -11.21 -14.44 -4.21
C PHE A 231 -12.21 -13.83 -3.21
N THR A 232 -11.69 -13.08 -2.26
CA THR A 232 -12.46 -12.55 -1.11
C THR A 232 -12.72 -11.07 -1.22
N SER A 233 -11.70 -10.30 -1.62
CA SER A 233 -11.84 -8.86 -1.85
C SER A 233 -10.85 -8.37 -2.89
N SER A 234 -11.13 -7.18 -3.41
CA SER A 234 -10.18 -6.44 -4.25
C SER A 234 -10.18 -4.99 -3.85
N ARG A 235 -9.00 -4.38 -3.93
CA ARG A 235 -8.78 -2.96 -3.67
C ARG A 235 -8.03 -2.38 -4.83
N HIS A 236 -8.49 -1.26 -5.35
CA HIS A 236 -7.82 -0.55 -6.42
C HIS A 236 -7.15 0.70 -5.88
N MET A 237 -5.90 0.86 -6.23
CA MET A 237 -5.09 2.03 -5.95
C MET A 237 -4.65 2.65 -7.27
N PHE A 238 -4.55 3.96 -7.31
CA PHE A 238 -4.03 4.68 -8.46
C PHE A 238 -3.04 5.77 -8.03
N VAL A 239 -1.97 5.95 -8.79
CA VAL A 239 -0.97 6.99 -8.51
C VAL A 239 -0.64 7.70 -9.82
N GLN A 240 -1.20 8.89 -10.03
CA GLN A 240 -0.91 9.75 -11.15
C GLN A 240 -1.12 11.20 -10.76
N MET A 241 -0.25 12.09 -11.24
CA MET A 241 -0.33 13.53 -10.98
C MET A 241 -1.69 14.09 -11.40
N GLY A 242 -2.35 14.78 -10.49
CA GLY A 242 -3.66 15.40 -10.70
C GLY A 242 -4.85 14.45 -10.70
N LEU A 243 -4.65 13.15 -10.72
CA LEU A 243 -5.76 12.19 -10.82
C LEU A 243 -6.75 12.25 -9.64
N PRO A 244 -6.32 12.39 -8.36
CA PRO A 244 -7.27 12.60 -7.26
C PRO A 244 -8.18 13.80 -7.47
N ARG A 245 -7.63 14.92 -7.98
CA ARG A 245 -8.41 16.11 -8.33
C ARG A 245 -9.44 15.82 -9.42
N LEU A 246 -9.04 15.18 -10.52
CA LEU A 246 -9.94 14.81 -11.61
C LEU A 246 -11.04 13.86 -11.18
N VAL A 247 -10.73 12.89 -10.32
CA VAL A 247 -11.75 11.99 -9.73
C VAL A 247 -12.70 12.77 -8.84
N ALA A 248 -12.20 13.68 -8.02
CA ALA A 248 -13.03 14.52 -7.15
C ALA A 248 -13.98 15.42 -7.95
N GLU A 249 -13.49 16.08 -9.01
CA GLU A 249 -14.30 16.91 -9.91
C GLU A 249 -15.36 16.06 -10.63
N ARG A 250 -14.98 14.89 -11.17
CA ARG A 250 -15.89 13.98 -11.87
C ARG A 250 -17.04 13.50 -11.02
N HIS A 251 -16.81 13.32 -9.72
CA HIS A 251 -17.80 12.85 -8.76
C HIS A 251 -18.39 13.95 -7.89
N ALA A 252 -18.16 15.23 -8.26
CA ALA A 252 -18.67 16.41 -7.57
C ALA A 252 -18.41 16.38 -6.06
N LEU A 253 -17.20 15.95 -5.65
CA LEU A 253 -16.83 15.94 -4.24
C LEU A 253 -16.62 17.37 -3.73
N PRO A 254 -17.16 17.75 -2.57
CA PRO A 254 -17.24 19.14 -2.12
C PRO A 254 -15.87 19.77 -1.84
N PHE A 255 -14.83 18.96 -1.69
CA PHE A 255 -13.44 19.40 -1.45
C PHE A 255 -12.56 19.34 -2.72
N ALA A 256 -13.14 19.12 -3.89
CA ALA A 256 -12.37 18.92 -5.12
C ALA A 256 -11.42 20.09 -5.41
N GLU A 257 -11.87 21.34 -5.20
CA GLU A 257 -11.09 22.54 -5.48
C GLU A 257 -9.83 22.68 -4.61
N PHE A 258 -9.80 22.06 -3.44
CA PHE A 258 -8.66 22.13 -2.52
C PHE A 258 -7.55 21.12 -2.82
N ILE A 259 -7.79 20.16 -3.72
CA ILE A 259 -6.77 19.20 -4.15
C ILE A 259 -5.95 19.82 -5.28
N SER A 260 -4.63 19.89 -5.10
CA SER A 260 -3.73 20.37 -6.15
C SER A 260 -3.88 19.55 -7.44
N ARG A 261 -3.90 20.22 -8.59
CA ARG A 261 -3.91 19.58 -9.92
C ARG A 261 -2.62 18.82 -10.24
N GLN A 262 -1.59 19.00 -9.44
CA GLN A 262 -0.32 18.30 -9.57
C GLN A 262 -0.10 17.25 -8.47
N SER A 263 -1.06 17.08 -7.55
CA SER A 263 -0.92 16.09 -6.51
C SER A 263 -1.31 14.69 -6.99
N PRO A 264 -0.54 13.64 -6.66
CA PRO A 264 -0.96 12.26 -6.83
C PRO A 264 -1.78 11.74 -5.65
N MET A 265 -1.96 12.52 -4.57
CA MET A 265 -2.60 12.12 -3.33
C MET A 265 -3.83 12.97 -3.01
N TRP A 266 -4.80 12.41 -2.28
CA TRP A 266 -6.03 13.09 -1.87
C TRP A 266 -5.80 14.34 -1.03
N MET A 267 -4.81 14.31 -0.15
CA MET A 267 -4.49 15.44 0.74
C MET A 267 -3.81 16.60 0.02
N GLY A 268 -3.50 16.46 -1.25
CA GLY A 268 -2.89 17.51 -2.07
C GLY A 268 -1.36 17.52 -2.03
N PHE A 269 -0.73 16.62 -1.26
CA PHE A 269 0.71 16.42 -1.19
C PHE A 269 1.03 14.95 -0.99
N ALA A 270 2.24 14.54 -1.31
CA ALA A 270 2.77 13.24 -0.99
C ALA A 270 3.94 13.38 -0.04
N ASP A 271 4.04 12.41 0.82
CA ASP A 271 5.18 12.22 1.68
C ASP A 271 6.36 11.75 0.84
N GLN A 272 7.36 12.61 0.69
CA GLN A 272 8.55 12.31 -0.08
C GLN A 272 9.64 11.78 0.81
N GLN A 273 9.90 10.52 0.67
CA GLN A 273 11.08 9.92 1.23
C GLN A 273 12.14 9.74 0.13
N VAL A 274 12.77 10.83 -0.30
CA VAL A 274 14.00 10.72 -1.07
C VAL A 274 15.02 10.02 -0.18
N ASN A 275 15.41 8.81 -0.52
CA ASN A 275 16.23 7.92 0.32
C ASN A 275 15.55 7.43 1.62
N GLY A 276 14.29 7.74 1.85
CA GLY A 276 13.54 7.26 3.01
C GLY A 276 12.97 5.86 2.83
N SER A 277 12.85 5.43 1.57
CA SER A 277 12.75 4.03 1.22
C SER A 277 14.15 3.60 0.86
N GLY A 278 14.80 2.85 1.71
CA GLY A 278 16.05 2.21 1.33
C GLY A 278 15.83 1.27 0.13
N PRO A 279 16.90 0.72 -0.45
CA PRO A 279 16.78 -0.31 -1.46
C PRO A 279 15.92 -1.45 -0.93
N ALA A 280 15.12 -2.09 -1.77
CA ALA A 280 14.22 -3.18 -1.36
C ALA A 280 14.92 -4.26 -0.53
N ALA A 281 16.20 -4.48 -0.80
CA ALA A 281 17.03 -5.43 -0.08
C ALA A 281 17.05 -5.22 1.44
N ILE A 282 16.99 -3.99 1.94
CA ILE A 282 17.01 -3.74 3.40
C ILE A 282 15.75 -4.17 4.12
N CYS A 283 14.65 -4.32 3.39
CA CYS A 283 13.37 -4.78 3.93
C CYS A 283 13.25 -6.30 3.90
N THR A 284 14.20 -7.02 3.30
CA THR A 284 14.19 -8.48 3.25
C THR A 284 14.55 -9.09 4.61
N PHE A 285 14.16 -10.33 4.82
CA PHE A 285 14.45 -11.03 6.08
C PHE A 285 15.95 -11.17 6.34
N ALA A 286 16.78 -11.30 5.32
CA ALA A 286 18.23 -11.43 5.45
C ALA A 286 19.01 -10.14 5.11
N GLY A 287 18.32 -9.09 4.68
CA GLY A 287 18.94 -7.99 3.94
C GLY A 287 19.55 -6.88 4.76
N ASN A 288 19.27 -6.76 6.04
CA ASN A 288 19.84 -5.70 6.86
C ASN A 288 20.97 -6.22 7.73
N SER A 289 22.22 -5.98 7.31
CA SER A 289 23.39 -6.42 8.04
C SER A 289 23.74 -5.54 9.26
N SER A 290 23.36 -4.25 9.25
CA SER A 290 23.67 -3.31 10.32
C SER A 290 22.67 -3.39 11.48
N ALA A 291 21.41 -3.71 11.17
CA ALA A 291 20.36 -3.89 12.14
C ALA A 291 19.60 -5.19 11.88
N ARG A 292 20.29 -6.30 11.97
CA ARG A 292 19.69 -7.61 11.76
C ARG A 292 18.52 -7.83 12.72
N LEU A 293 17.33 -8.00 12.16
CA LEU A 293 16.09 -8.09 12.93
C LEU A 293 15.52 -9.51 12.98
N THR A 294 15.97 -10.38 12.07
CA THR A 294 15.44 -11.73 11.91
C THR A 294 16.53 -12.78 11.97
N THR A 295 16.13 -14.04 12.13
CA THR A 295 17.06 -15.19 12.11
C THR A 295 17.51 -15.57 10.71
N ALA A 296 16.88 -15.05 9.64
CA ALA A 296 17.20 -15.38 8.26
C ALA A 296 18.63 -15.03 7.89
N ARG A 297 19.23 -15.85 7.04
CA ARG A 297 20.56 -15.65 6.47
C ARG A 297 20.49 -15.74 4.95
N PRO A 298 21.41 -15.10 4.22
CA PRO A 298 21.52 -15.33 2.78
C PRO A 298 21.62 -16.83 2.46
N GLY A 299 20.80 -17.29 1.52
CA GLY A 299 20.68 -18.70 1.17
C GLY A 299 19.54 -19.46 1.85
N ASP A 300 18.93 -18.91 2.89
CA ASP A 300 17.74 -19.49 3.51
C ASP A 300 16.55 -19.45 2.55
N TYR A 301 15.55 -20.31 2.78
CA TYR A 301 14.39 -20.43 1.90
C TYR A 301 13.64 -19.11 1.66
N PHE A 302 13.51 -18.28 2.69
CA PHE A 302 12.82 -16.99 2.62
C PHE A 302 13.73 -15.76 2.70
N ASP A 303 15.04 -15.88 2.50
CA ASP A 303 16.03 -14.82 2.71
C ASP A 303 15.66 -13.48 2.05
N ASN A 304 15.27 -13.50 0.77
CA ASN A 304 14.82 -12.33 -0.01
C ASN A 304 13.32 -12.04 0.13
N GLY A 305 12.65 -12.64 1.10
CA GLY A 305 11.26 -12.36 1.44
C GLY A 305 11.12 -11.18 2.39
N SER A 306 9.88 -10.78 2.63
CA SER A 306 9.51 -9.67 3.51
C SER A 306 8.12 -9.90 4.09
N VAL A 307 7.71 -9.11 5.06
CA VAL A 307 6.30 -8.99 5.45
C VAL A 307 5.69 -7.80 4.71
N GLN A 308 4.62 -8.05 3.97
CA GLN A 308 3.75 -7.03 3.39
C GLN A 308 2.55 -6.81 4.31
N HIS A 309 2.41 -5.61 4.85
CA HIS A 309 1.17 -5.20 5.50
C HIS A 309 0.23 -4.56 4.48
N LEU A 310 -1.06 -4.84 4.58
CA LEU A 310 -2.10 -4.23 3.76
C LEU A 310 -3.22 -3.72 4.65
N SER A 311 -3.52 -2.41 4.54
CA SER A 311 -4.67 -1.79 5.19
C SER A 311 -5.57 -1.12 4.16
N HIS A 312 -6.89 -1.17 4.43
CA HIS A 312 -7.88 -0.37 3.73
C HIS A 312 -8.31 0.76 4.66
N VAL A 313 -8.11 2.01 4.22
CA VAL A 313 -8.29 3.19 5.07
C VAL A 313 -9.26 4.16 4.40
N VAL A 314 -10.33 4.50 5.09
CA VAL A 314 -11.26 5.57 4.70
C VAL A 314 -10.65 6.91 5.10
N LEU A 315 -10.70 7.89 4.20
CA LEU A 315 -10.18 9.24 4.43
C LEU A 315 -11.32 10.21 4.67
N ASP A 316 -11.31 10.91 5.80
CA ASP A 316 -12.22 12.03 6.05
C ASP A 316 -11.66 13.33 5.46
N MET A 317 -11.81 13.48 4.13
CA MET A 317 -11.25 14.62 3.43
C MET A 317 -11.97 15.93 3.72
N LEU A 318 -13.27 15.90 4.05
CA LEU A 318 -13.97 17.10 4.50
C LEU A 318 -13.36 17.60 5.80
N GLN A 319 -13.22 16.73 6.79
CA GLN A 319 -12.60 17.11 8.05
C GLN A 319 -11.16 17.59 7.87
N PHE A 320 -10.41 16.93 6.97
CA PHE A 320 -9.03 17.32 6.70
C PHE A 320 -8.94 18.75 6.15
N PHE A 321 -9.72 19.08 5.13
CA PHE A 321 -9.68 20.41 4.53
C PHE A 321 -10.27 21.48 5.43
N ASP A 322 -11.31 21.18 6.21
CA ASP A 322 -11.92 22.14 7.15
C ASP A 322 -11.03 22.46 8.35
N MET A 323 -10.21 21.51 8.81
CA MET A 323 -9.50 21.59 10.08
C MET A 323 -7.97 21.64 9.97
N ALA A 324 -7.42 21.45 8.80
CA ALA A 324 -5.98 21.54 8.58
C ALA A 324 -5.46 23.00 8.52
N SER A 325 -6.35 23.97 8.67
CA SER A 325 -5.99 25.38 8.85
C SER A 325 -6.35 25.88 10.25
N PRO A 326 -5.36 26.11 11.10
CA PRO A 326 -5.61 26.67 12.44
C PRO A 326 -6.11 28.11 12.44
N SER A 327 -5.81 28.87 11.35
CA SER A 327 -6.14 30.27 11.21
C SER A 327 -7.50 30.52 10.55
N ALA A 328 -8.03 29.56 9.85
CA ALA A 328 -9.34 29.65 9.24
C ALA A 328 -10.35 28.99 10.21
N GLY A 329 -11.32 29.77 10.67
CA GLY A 329 -12.39 29.26 11.51
C GLY A 329 -13.11 28.03 10.92
N PRO A 330 -14.05 27.44 11.63
CA PRO A 330 -14.79 26.26 11.14
C PRO A 330 -15.39 26.50 9.75
N GLY A 331 -15.08 25.60 8.81
CA GLY A 331 -15.60 25.66 7.44
C GLY A 331 -14.73 26.41 6.41
N ALA A 332 -13.55 26.89 6.80
CA ALA A 332 -12.60 27.47 5.85
C ALA A 332 -11.45 26.48 5.61
N ALA A 333 -11.34 25.99 4.39
CA ALA A 333 -10.20 25.18 3.99
C ALA A 333 -8.92 26.00 4.07
N GLY A 334 -7.92 25.52 4.77
CA GLY A 334 -6.61 26.15 4.82
C GLY A 334 -5.94 26.19 3.43
N THR A 335 -5.03 27.12 3.30
CA THR A 335 -4.14 27.17 2.15
C THR A 335 -3.32 25.87 2.06
N PHE A 336 -2.74 25.60 0.89
CA PHE A 336 -1.81 24.50 0.72
C PHE A 336 -0.65 24.58 1.73
N ALA A 337 -0.09 25.77 1.93
CA ALA A 337 0.99 26.02 2.88
C ALA A 337 0.62 25.65 4.31
N GLU A 338 -0.57 26.04 4.77
CA GLU A 338 -1.05 25.71 6.12
C GLU A 338 -1.24 24.21 6.30
N ARG A 339 -1.73 23.49 5.27
CA ARG A 339 -1.86 22.04 5.33
C ARG A 339 -0.51 21.34 5.40
N VAL A 340 0.48 21.80 4.63
CA VAL A 340 1.84 21.29 4.70
C VAL A 340 2.46 21.58 6.06
N GLN A 341 2.30 22.79 6.58
CA GLN A 341 2.76 23.14 7.93
C GLN A 341 2.12 22.24 9.00
N TYR A 342 0.82 22.00 8.90
CA TYR A 342 0.12 21.09 9.82
C TYR A 342 0.71 19.68 9.77
N MET A 343 0.97 19.17 8.57
CA MET A 343 1.43 17.78 8.38
C MET A 343 2.90 17.59 8.80
N PHE A 344 3.75 18.54 8.46
CA PHE A 344 5.19 18.38 8.55
C PHE A 344 5.84 19.32 9.56
N HIS A 345 5.07 20.12 10.28
CA HIS A 345 5.59 21.15 11.20
C HIS A 345 6.63 22.07 10.56
N ALA A 346 6.50 22.28 9.26
CA ALA A 346 7.38 23.15 8.49
C ALA A 346 7.01 24.63 8.72
N PRO A 347 7.97 25.55 8.61
CA PRO A 347 7.64 26.97 8.52
C PRO A 347 6.69 27.23 7.35
N PRO A 348 5.87 28.31 7.41
CA PRO A 348 4.95 28.65 6.34
C PRO A 348 5.68 28.74 4.99
N ILE A 349 5.18 28.05 4.01
CA ILE A 349 5.73 28.05 2.69
C ILE A 349 5.17 29.24 1.91
N ALA A 350 6.03 29.96 1.21
CA ALA A 350 5.57 30.97 0.27
C ALA A 350 4.67 30.32 -0.80
N GLN A 351 3.70 30.99 -1.23
CA GLN A 351 2.39 30.63 -1.63
C GLN A 351 2.17 29.82 -2.93
N GLU A 352 3.11 29.37 -3.66
CA GLU A 352 2.84 29.01 -5.06
C GLU A 352 3.16 27.58 -5.42
N TYR A 353 2.91 26.67 -4.49
CA TYR A 353 3.25 25.28 -4.73
C TYR A 353 2.09 24.52 -5.32
N GLU A 354 1.92 24.66 -6.61
CA GLU A 354 1.15 23.71 -7.41
C GLU A 354 1.76 22.31 -7.34
N ASN A 355 3.02 22.21 -6.94
CA ASN A 355 3.76 20.97 -6.87
C ASN A 355 4.00 20.54 -5.41
N PRO A 356 3.29 19.54 -4.91
CA PRO A 356 3.42 19.07 -3.53
C PRO A 356 4.78 18.42 -3.22
N TYR A 357 5.61 18.24 -4.24
CA TYR A 357 6.95 17.66 -4.07
C TYR A 357 8.05 18.71 -4.07
N ALA A 358 7.74 19.89 -4.56
CA ALA A 358 8.79 20.83 -4.87
C ALA A 358 9.26 21.58 -3.65
N ASP A 359 8.45 21.67 -2.62
CA ASP A 359 8.68 22.84 -1.87
C ASP A 359 8.34 22.83 -0.43
N GLY A 360 9.07 23.59 0.14
CA GLY A 360 8.93 24.14 1.37
C GLY A 360 9.13 23.13 2.44
N GLY A 361 8.82 23.01 3.39
CA GLY A 361 9.08 22.18 4.49
C GLY A 361 8.95 20.69 4.27
N GLY A 362 8.10 20.28 3.33
CA GLY A 362 7.92 18.87 3.04
C GLY A 362 9.18 18.20 2.50
N PRO A 363 9.67 18.58 1.33
CA PRO A 363 10.86 17.96 0.73
C PRO A 363 12.14 18.17 1.54
N ALA A 364 12.38 19.37 2.04
CA ALA A 364 13.57 19.66 2.84
C ALA A 364 13.59 18.85 4.15
N LEU A 365 12.44 18.73 4.81
CA LEU A 365 12.33 17.90 6.00
C LEU A 365 12.50 16.43 5.70
N LEU A 366 11.96 15.94 4.59
CA LEU A 366 12.10 14.55 4.18
C LEU A 366 13.53 14.25 3.74
N GLU A 367 14.18 15.16 3.02
CA GLU A 367 15.58 15.03 2.67
C GLU A 367 16.45 14.94 3.92
N ASN A 368 16.23 15.80 4.89
CA ASN A 368 16.94 15.77 6.16
C ASN A 368 16.56 14.55 7.02
N GLU A 369 15.32 14.13 6.99
CA GLU A 369 14.86 12.91 7.64
C GLU A 369 15.66 11.68 7.17
N ASN A 370 16.14 11.72 5.95
CA ASN A 370 16.90 10.64 5.35
C ASN A 370 18.40 10.67 5.67
N ARG A 371 18.88 11.73 6.26
CA ARG A 371 20.29 11.87 6.68
C ARG A 371 20.41 11.43 8.15
N GLY A 372 21.08 10.32 8.40
CA GLY A 372 21.15 9.71 9.73
C GLY A 372 21.47 10.67 10.87
N PRO A 373 22.52 11.52 10.80
CA PRO A 373 22.82 12.49 11.85
C PRO A 373 21.77 13.60 12.01
N ASP A 374 21.15 14.02 10.90
CA ASP A 374 20.14 15.08 10.89
C ASP A 374 18.79 14.60 11.42
N TYR A 375 18.55 13.29 11.36
CA TYR A 375 17.32 12.67 11.83
C TYR A 375 16.99 13.00 13.30
N ALA A 376 17.97 12.90 14.19
CA ALA A 376 17.78 13.23 15.61
C ALA A 376 17.45 14.71 15.82
N THR A 377 18.14 15.59 15.08
CA THR A 377 17.93 17.05 15.13
C THR A 377 16.52 17.41 14.66
N ILE A 378 16.08 16.88 13.54
CA ILE A 378 14.75 17.15 12.97
C ILE A 378 13.65 16.56 13.85
N THR A 379 13.86 15.39 14.43
CA THR A 379 12.94 14.82 15.41
C THR A 379 12.80 15.74 16.63
N ALA A 380 13.91 16.28 17.14
CA ALA A 380 13.90 17.20 18.25
C ALA A 380 13.19 18.52 17.90
N GLN A 381 13.41 19.07 16.70
CA GLN A 381 12.71 20.26 16.21
C GLN A 381 11.22 20.01 16.06
N GLY A 382 10.81 18.88 15.48
CA GLY A 382 9.41 18.48 15.36
C GLY A 382 8.72 18.34 16.72
N ILE A 383 9.40 17.76 17.71
CA ILE A 383 8.90 17.68 19.10
C ILE A 383 8.80 19.05 19.72
N GLY A 384 9.77 19.94 19.48
CA GLY A 384 9.74 21.33 19.96
C GLY A 384 8.52 22.08 19.40
N THR A 385 8.21 21.93 18.14
CA THR A 385 7.01 22.50 17.51
C THR A 385 5.73 21.92 18.10
N ILE A 386 5.68 20.62 18.34
CA ILE A 386 4.55 19.96 19.01
C ILE A 386 4.33 20.59 20.40
N ALA A 387 5.39 20.79 21.16
CA ALA A 387 5.33 21.37 22.50
C ALA A 387 4.82 22.82 22.50
N SER A 388 5.23 23.62 21.52
CA SER A 388 4.84 25.02 21.41
C SER A 388 3.45 25.25 20.85
N GLU A 389 3.05 24.44 19.86
CA GLU A 389 1.77 24.58 19.15
C GLU A 389 0.64 23.74 19.77
N HIS A 390 0.95 22.84 20.69
CA HIS A 390 0.02 21.88 21.29
C HIS A 390 -0.79 21.11 20.26
N ARG A 391 -0.17 20.74 19.11
CA ARG A 391 -0.76 19.92 18.06
C ARG A 391 0.28 19.02 17.43
N MET A 392 -0.17 17.92 16.83
CA MET A 392 0.69 16.99 16.08
C MET A 392 0.25 16.89 14.63
N GLY A 393 1.24 16.86 13.73
CA GLY A 393 1.07 16.44 12.35
C GLY A 393 1.52 14.99 12.14
N HIS A 394 1.93 14.67 10.91
CA HIS A 394 2.38 13.34 10.51
C HIS A 394 3.90 13.13 10.72
N LEU A 395 4.68 14.18 10.69
CA LEU A 395 6.14 14.12 10.73
C LEU A 395 6.69 13.33 11.93
N SER A 396 6.11 13.54 13.10
CA SER A 396 6.54 12.84 14.31
C SER A 396 6.47 11.32 14.24
N CYS A 397 5.59 10.79 13.38
CA CYS A 397 5.48 9.35 13.21
C CYS A 397 6.60 8.78 12.36
N LEU A 398 6.83 9.39 11.22
CA LEU A 398 7.81 8.91 10.25
C LEU A 398 9.20 8.86 10.83
N GLN A 399 9.56 9.88 11.57
CA GLN A 399 10.88 10.01 12.18
C GLN A 399 11.13 9.01 13.32
N ARG A 400 10.07 8.57 14.00
CA ARG A 400 10.22 7.75 15.21
C ARG A 400 10.33 6.25 14.96
N VAL A 401 10.02 5.78 13.76
CA VAL A 401 9.83 4.33 13.53
C VAL A 401 10.48 3.80 12.27
N SER A 402 10.77 4.65 11.31
CA SER A 402 11.13 4.19 9.97
C SER A 402 12.60 3.77 9.82
N ARG A 403 13.39 3.82 10.89
CA ARG A 403 14.85 3.67 10.79
C ARG A 403 15.44 2.71 11.79
N ALA A 404 16.55 2.07 11.39
CA ALA A 404 17.45 1.38 12.28
C ALA A 404 18.26 2.36 13.14
N ALA A 405 19.00 1.85 14.13
CA ALA A 405 19.79 2.68 15.05
C ALA A 405 20.88 3.51 14.35
N ASP A 406 21.34 3.08 13.20
CA ASP A 406 22.34 3.79 12.37
C ASP A 406 21.68 4.82 11.41
N GLY A 407 20.38 5.03 11.49
CA GLY A 407 19.63 5.93 10.62
C GLY A 407 19.20 5.33 9.28
N THR A 408 19.54 4.07 9.00
CA THR A 408 19.12 3.39 7.76
C THR A 408 17.61 3.15 7.73
N PRO A 409 16.89 3.57 6.67
CA PRO A 409 15.48 3.23 6.53
C PRO A 409 15.28 1.72 6.43
N ILE A 410 14.29 1.17 7.13
CA ILE A 410 14.02 -0.29 7.17
C ILE A 410 12.61 -0.65 6.74
N HIS A 411 11.95 0.22 6.04
CA HIS A 411 10.66 -0.05 5.44
C HIS A 411 10.60 0.46 4.00
N LEU A 412 9.68 -0.11 3.24
CA LEU A 412 9.37 0.33 1.89
C LEU A 412 7.86 0.49 1.79
N ARG A 413 7.39 1.72 1.52
CA ARG A 413 5.96 2.00 1.35
C ARG A 413 5.56 1.92 -0.12
N MET A 414 4.35 1.43 -0.36
CA MET A 414 3.73 1.35 -1.67
C MET A 414 2.24 1.68 -1.52
N ASP A 415 1.96 2.84 -0.95
CA ASP A 415 0.61 3.31 -0.68
C ASP A 415 0.14 4.33 -1.73
N GLY A 416 -1.16 4.51 -1.82
CA GLY A 416 -1.74 5.49 -2.74
C GLY A 416 -3.26 5.59 -2.65
N PRO A 417 -3.81 6.58 -3.39
CA PRO A 417 -5.25 6.82 -3.44
C PRO A 417 -6.05 5.62 -3.94
N GLY A 418 -7.20 5.41 -3.34
CA GLY A 418 -8.28 4.58 -3.84
C GLY A 418 -9.58 5.37 -3.89
N PHE A 419 -10.56 4.89 -4.64
CA PHE A 419 -11.90 5.45 -4.69
C PHE A 419 -12.92 4.35 -4.93
N ASP A 420 -13.56 3.90 -3.88
CA ASP A 420 -14.49 2.78 -3.90
C ASP A 420 -15.55 2.87 -2.80
N SER A 421 -16.56 2.01 -2.86
CA SER A 421 -17.64 1.93 -1.89
C SER A 421 -17.42 0.88 -0.79
N MET A 422 -16.27 0.21 -0.77
CA MET A 422 -15.99 -0.82 0.24
C MET A 422 -16.05 -0.23 1.64
N ASP A 423 -16.74 -0.92 2.52
CA ASP A 423 -16.92 -0.54 3.92
C ASP A 423 -17.57 0.84 4.16
N MET A 424 -18.25 1.39 3.14
CA MET A 424 -18.94 2.66 3.30
C MET A 424 -20.41 2.45 3.72
N PRO A 425 -20.83 3.03 4.83
CA PRO A 425 -22.26 3.12 5.15
C PRO A 425 -23.00 3.83 4.02
N GLY A 426 -24.04 3.21 3.46
CA GLY A 426 -24.80 3.79 2.35
C GLY A 426 -24.25 3.53 0.94
N GLY A 427 -23.10 2.86 0.80
CA GLY A 427 -22.66 2.24 -0.46
C GLY A 427 -22.08 3.20 -1.52
N GLY A 428 -21.86 4.48 -1.22
CA GLY A 428 -21.26 5.44 -2.16
C GLY A 428 -19.73 5.31 -2.22
N ASN A 429 -19.14 5.61 -3.38
CA ASN A 429 -17.68 5.69 -3.51
C ASN A 429 -17.12 6.83 -2.67
N HIS A 430 -15.98 6.58 -2.03
CA HIS A 430 -15.35 7.53 -1.12
C HIS A 430 -13.82 7.47 -1.23
N PRO A 431 -13.10 8.58 -1.00
CA PRO A 431 -11.65 8.57 -0.94
C PRO A 431 -11.10 7.57 0.06
N LYS A 432 -10.14 6.80 -0.41
CA LYS A 432 -9.42 5.79 0.36
C LYS A 432 -7.91 6.02 0.26
N LEU A 433 -7.21 5.52 1.26
CA LEU A 433 -5.80 5.19 1.15
C LEU A 433 -5.68 3.66 1.16
N GLN A 434 -5.15 3.11 0.08
CA GLN A 434 -4.71 1.72 0.06
C GLN A 434 -3.28 1.72 0.59
N PHE A 435 -3.16 1.45 1.88
CA PHE A 435 -1.87 1.49 2.55
C PHE A 435 -1.21 0.12 2.51
N THR A 436 -0.02 0.05 1.92
CA THR A 436 0.81 -1.14 2.00
C THR A 436 2.27 -0.77 2.25
N ILE A 437 2.94 -1.58 3.05
CA ILE A 437 4.31 -1.40 3.46
C ILE A 437 5.01 -2.75 3.54
N PHE A 438 6.27 -2.80 3.12
CA PHE A 438 7.15 -3.95 3.26
C PHE A 438 8.10 -3.70 4.41
N VAL A 439 8.16 -4.64 5.32
CA VAL A 439 8.95 -4.57 6.55
C VAL A 439 9.58 -5.93 6.86
N PRO A 440 10.71 -5.98 7.56
CA PRO A 440 11.36 -7.25 7.87
C PRO A 440 10.57 -8.13 8.85
N SER A 441 9.58 -7.58 9.55
CA SER A 441 8.72 -8.36 10.45
C SER A 441 7.38 -7.68 10.70
N ALA A 442 6.35 -8.44 11.03
CA ALA A 442 5.04 -7.92 11.43
C ALA A 442 5.12 -7.06 12.70
N ASP A 443 6.01 -7.39 13.61
CA ASP A 443 6.31 -6.65 14.84
C ASP A 443 6.76 -5.21 14.55
N PHE A 444 7.55 -5.02 13.50
CA PHE A 444 7.95 -3.70 13.07
C PHE A 444 6.74 -2.84 12.67
N PHE A 445 5.78 -3.40 11.94
CA PHE A 445 4.57 -2.68 11.59
C PHE A 445 3.71 -2.34 12.82
N ALA A 446 3.59 -3.26 13.77
CA ALA A 446 2.87 -2.99 15.02
C ALA A 446 3.51 -1.82 15.79
N SER A 447 4.84 -1.78 15.87
CA SER A 447 5.59 -0.66 16.45
C SER A 447 5.33 0.65 15.70
N LEU A 448 5.32 0.61 14.36
CA LEU A 448 5.00 1.77 13.52
C LEU A 448 3.61 2.34 13.86
N ARG A 449 2.61 1.49 14.04
CA ARG A 449 1.24 1.93 14.40
C ARG A 449 1.18 2.60 15.77
N VAL A 450 1.87 2.06 16.76
CA VAL A 450 1.97 2.68 18.10
C VAL A 450 2.61 4.07 18.00
N ARG A 451 3.68 4.19 17.25
CA ARG A 451 4.38 5.45 17.06
C ARG A 451 3.58 6.47 16.24
N GLN A 452 2.89 6.02 15.20
CA GLN A 452 2.02 6.89 14.42
C GLN A 452 0.85 7.43 15.25
N ALA A 453 0.29 6.65 16.12
CA ALA A 453 -0.75 7.10 17.03
C ALA A 453 -0.26 8.21 17.98
N SER A 454 1.04 8.22 18.30
CA SER A 454 1.72 9.23 19.10
C SER A 454 1.00 9.60 20.40
N LEU A 455 0.33 8.64 21.04
CA LEU A 455 -0.42 8.87 22.28
C LEU A 455 0.48 9.23 23.47
N ASP A 456 1.75 8.87 23.41
CA ASP A 456 2.78 9.28 24.36
C ASP A 456 3.07 10.79 24.26
N LEU A 457 3.23 11.32 23.06
CA LEU A 457 3.42 12.75 22.81
C LEU A 457 2.14 13.54 23.15
N GLN A 458 0.98 12.99 22.78
CA GLN A 458 -0.30 13.60 23.14
C GLN A 458 -0.41 13.83 24.66
N ARG A 459 -0.03 12.84 25.44
CA ARG A 459 -0.03 12.96 26.92
C ARG A 459 1.06 13.89 27.44
N ALA A 460 2.28 13.76 26.91
CA ALA A 460 3.41 14.55 27.36
C ALA A 460 3.22 16.06 27.16
N TYR A 461 2.56 16.44 26.05
CA TYR A 461 2.37 17.85 25.67
C TYR A 461 0.92 18.33 25.79
N THR A 462 0.06 17.57 26.45
CA THR A 462 -1.35 17.92 26.69
C THR A 462 -2.11 18.28 25.40
N ILE A 463 -1.90 17.48 24.34
CA ILE A 463 -2.52 17.71 23.04
C ILE A 463 -3.97 17.22 23.08
N GLN A 464 -4.90 18.08 22.68
CA GLN A 464 -6.31 17.69 22.61
C GLN A 464 -6.53 16.63 21.53
N PRO A 465 -7.41 15.63 21.75
CA PRO A 465 -7.71 14.60 20.77
C PRO A 465 -8.10 15.15 19.39
N GLY A 466 -8.75 16.31 19.37
CA GLY A 466 -9.19 16.99 18.15
C GLY A 466 -8.06 17.57 17.29
N VAL A 467 -6.84 17.64 17.77
CA VAL A 467 -5.67 18.17 17.04
C VAL A 467 -4.51 17.18 17.04
N ASN A 468 -4.82 15.90 17.22
CA ASN A 468 -3.85 14.82 17.27
C ASN A 468 -3.63 14.21 15.87
N GLY A 469 -2.66 14.73 15.15
CA GLY A 469 -2.08 14.15 13.95
C GLY A 469 -3.06 13.76 12.83
N LEU A 470 -2.63 12.80 12.03
CA LEU A 470 -3.42 12.24 10.95
C LEU A 470 -4.53 11.29 11.40
N GLU A 471 -4.39 10.71 12.57
CA GLU A 471 -5.25 9.62 13.02
C GLU A 471 -6.73 9.99 13.05
N ARG A 472 -7.03 11.26 13.22
CA ARG A 472 -8.40 11.80 13.18
C ARG A 472 -9.05 11.75 11.80
N PHE A 473 -8.26 11.78 10.73
CA PHE A 473 -8.74 11.78 9.34
C PHE A 473 -8.73 10.38 8.72
N LEU A 474 -8.14 9.40 9.38
CA LEU A 474 -7.89 8.07 8.87
C LEU A 474 -8.70 7.04 9.66
N THR A 475 -9.56 6.28 8.99
CA THR A 475 -10.26 5.15 9.59
C THR A 475 -9.89 3.86 8.87
N ALA A 476 -9.03 3.07 9.49
CA ALA A 476 -8.75 1.75 8.97
C ALA A 476 -9.95 0.83 9.18
N THR A 477 -10.41 0.20 8.11
CA THR A 477 -11.53 -0.73 8.14
C THR A 477 -11.10 -2.19 8.00
N LYS A 478 -9.93 -2.42 7.38
CA LYS A 478 -9.35 -3.76 7.24
C LYS A 478 -7.85 -3.73 7.38
N ARG A 479 -7.28 -4.79 7.95
CA ARG A 479 -5.83 -5.00 8.08
C ARG A 479 -5.47 -6.47 7.94
N GLN A 480 -4.36 -6.75 7.27
CA GLN A 480 -3.75 -8.08 7.28
C GLN A 480 -2.24 -8.00 6.97
N ASN A 481 -1.47 -8.91 7.56
CA ASN A 481 -0.08 -9.15 7.23
C ASN A 481 0.05 -10.37 6.34
N PHE A 482 0.98 -10.29 5.37
CA PHE A 482 1.31 -11.36 4.44
C PHE A 482 2.82 -11.54 4.36
N LEU A 483 3.30 -12.75 4.25
CA LEU A 483 4.68 -13.03 3.89
C LEU A 483 4.81 -13.00 2.37
N VAL A 484 5.68 -12.16 1.86
CA VAL A 484 6.10 -12.14 0.46
C VAL A 484 7.32 -13.05 0.33
N PRO A 485 7.22 -14.21 -0.29
CA PRO A 485 8.38 -15.08 -0.48
C PRO A 485 9.33 -14.51 -1.54
N PRO A 486 10.58 -14.96 -1.60
CA PRO A 486 11.44 -14.76 -2.76
C PRO A 486 10.75 -15.21 -4.05
N ARG A 487 11.08 -14.56 -5.17
CA ARG A 487 10.46 -14.88 -6.47
C ARG A 487 10.59 -16.35 -6.84
N ARG A 488 11.73 -16.98 -6.52
CA ARG A 488 11.96 -18.41 -6.77
C ARG A 488 10.99 -19.33 -6.03
N HIS A 489 10.40 -18.86 -4.93
CA HIS A 489 9.45 -19.63 -4.08
C HIS A 489 8.04 -19.06 -4.06
N ARG A 490 7.68 -18.15 -4.99
CA ARG A 490 6.40 -17.42 -4.95
C ARG A 490 5.15 -18.25 -5.26
N ALA A 491 5.29 -19.48 -5.78
CA ALA A 491 4.18 -20.35 -6.10
C ALA A 491 3.93 -21.34 -4.95
N PHE A 492 2.95 -21.07 -4.09
CA PHE A 492 2.61 -21.90 -2.92
C PHE A 492 3.84 -22.42 -2.18
N PRO A 493 4.58 -21.52 -1.48
CA PRO A 493 5.86 -21.87 -0.85
C PRO A 493 5.74 -23.05 0.11
N LEU A 494 6.80 -23.85 0.18
CA LEU A 494 6.92 -25.07 1.00
C LEU A 494 6.10 -26.27 0.51
N THR A 495 5.19 -26.11 -0.47
CA THR A 495 4.38 -27.24 -0.97
C THR A 495 5.22 -28.29 -1.69
N GLU A 496 6.41 -27.96 -2.17
CA GLU A 496 7.36 -28.91 -2.75
C GLU A 496 7.90 -29.95 -1.77
N PHE A 497 7.76 -29.69 -0.49
CA PHE A 497 8.21 -30.60 0.59
C PHE A 497 7.07 -31.48 1.16
N THR A 498 5.82 -31.30 0.66
CA THR A 498 4.63 -32.01 1.15
C THR A 498 4.31 -33.25 0.32
#